data_1eff999eca0369c82deb2c45f525e212
#
_entry.id   1eff999eca0369c82deb2c45f525e212
#
_cell.length_a   1.000
_cell.length_b   1.000
_cell.length_c   1.000
_cell.angle_alpha   90.00
_cell.angle_beta   90.00
_cell.angle_gamma   90.00
#
_symmetry.space_group_name_H-M   'P 1'
#
loop_
_entity.id
_entity.type
_entity.pdbx_description
1 polymer ?
#
loop_
_entity_poly.entity_id
_entity_poly.type
_entity_poly.pdbx_seq_one_letter_code
_entity_poly.pdbx_strand_id
1 'polypeptide(L)'
;MAADKTKKRKRPETSSAETSGSVLITRTEPRTERRYEPKASMSTLLTLAGAGIGAALAGAGVYGQWFRPDQAEPHKLAPYLLAAGAALLIAVAFFGQLATKPLRVGDAGVGIEKEPGEIERIPWNRVLRVNLGPTSLTVQASGTLINVPLAAHPQAAARILAEAKERIPSRVEEASTENLAKLDNAAGELITLEPPQAAGLRCKNSDKLIAFERDARFCGRCGEIYHKDGVPRRCVSCEAALR
;
A
#
# COMPACT_ATOMS: atom_id res chain seq x y z
N MET A 1 17.06 -36.64 -61.64
CA MET A 1 15.92 -36.01 -60.86
C MET A 1 16.46 -35.53 -59.55
N ALA A 2 16.82 -34.26 -59.47
CA ALA A 2 17.39 -33.65 -58.27
C ALA A 2 16.29 -32.75 -57.64
N ALA A 3 15.93 -33.05 -56.39
CA ALA A 3 14.94 -32.29 -55.65
C ALA A 3 15.61 -31.12 -54.88
N ASP A 4 15.28 -29.94 -55.31
CA ASP A 4 15.69 -28.68 -54.73
C ASP A 4 15.03 -28.46 -53.38
N LYS A 5 15.83 -28.41 -52.30
CA LYS A 5 15.38 -28.07 -50.93
C LYS A 5 15.52 -26.59 -50.71
N THR A 6 14.49 -25.83 -51.00
CA THR A 6 14.37 -24.41 -50.65
C THR A 6 14.42 -24.20 -49.16
N LYS A 7 15.56 -23.76 -48.65
CA LYS A 7 15.83 -23.39 -47.25
C LYS A 7 15.10 -22.08 -46.92
N LYS A 8 13.94 -22.20 -46.25
CA LYS A 8 13.14 -21.07 -45.76
C LYS A 8 13.95 -20.27 -44.74
N ARG A 9 14.47 -19.13 -45.16
CA ARG A 9 15.22 -18.18 -44.35
C ARG A 9 14.28 -17.61 -43.29
N LYS A 10 14.45 -18.01 -42.02
CA LYS A 10 13.80 -17.43 -40.86
C LYS A 10 14.24 -15.96 -40.76
N ARG A 11 13.28 -15.06 -40.98
CA ARG A 11 13.43 -13.61 -40.78
C ARG A 11 13.73 -13.41 -39.28
N PRO A 12 14.77 -12.67 -38.87
CA PRO A 12 14.95 -12.35 -37.45
C PRO A 12 13.79 -11.50 -37.02
N GLU A 13 13.10 -11.94 -35.94
CA GLU A 13 12.14 -11.14 -35.20
C GLU A 13 12.92 -9.96 -34.63
N THR A 14 12.75 -8.82 -35.26
CA THR A 14 13.16 -7.53 -34.69
C THR A 14 12.50 -7.40 -33.34
N SER A 15 13.33 -7.44 -32.29
CA SER A 15 12.97 -7.02 -30.94
C SER A 15 12.22 -5.70 -31.05
N SER A 16 10.99 -5.70 -30.58
CA SER A 16 10.17 -4.52 -30.42
C SER A 16 10.97 -3.50 -29.62
N ALA A 17 11.55 -2.53 -30.33
CA ALA A 17 12.00 -1.29 -29.72
C ALA A 17 10.83 -0.76 -28.91
N GLU A 18 11.05 -0.56 -27.62
CA GLU A 18 10.11 0.12 -26.73
C GLU A 18 9.72 1.44 -27.38
N THR A 19 8.54 1.44 -27.93
CA THR A 19 7.90 2.65 -28.42
C THR A 19 7.65 3.49 -27.17
N SER A 20 8.50 4.49 -26.96
CA SER A 20 8.29 5.56 -25.98
C SER A 20 7.06 6.36 -26.44
N GLY A 21 5.90 5.71 -26.36
CA GLY A 21 4.61 6.28 -26.68
C GLY A 21 4.27 7.37 -25.66
N SER A 22 3.63 8.40 -26.13
CA SER A 22 3.05 9.46 -25.30
C SER A 22 2.29 8.84 -24.14
N VAL A 23 2.73 9.13 -22.90
CA VAL A 23 2.18 8.57 -21.67
C VAL A 23 1.00 9.41 -21.18
N LEU A 24 0.19 9.94 -22.09
CA LEU A 24 -1.07 10.60 -21.76
C LEU A 24 -2.22 9.61 -21.84
N ILE A 25 -2.98 9.52 -20.75
CA ILE A 25 -4.20 8.73 -20.68
C ILE A 25 -5.42 9.61 -20.56
N THR A 26 -6.56 9.10 -21.03
CA THR A 26 -7.87 9.74 -20.85
C THR A 26 -8.55 9.18 -19.60
N ARG A 27 -9.59 9.87 -19.12
CA ARG A 27 -10.37 9.41 -17.96
C ARG A 27 -11.01 8.02 -18.15
N THR A 28 -11.31 7.66 -19.38
CA THR A 28 -12.02 6.41 -19.72
C THR A 28 -11.13 5.16 -19.69
N GLU A 29 -9.81 5.33 -19.60
CA GLU A 29 -8.94 4.18 -19.52
C GLU A 29 -9.11 3.43 -18.18
N PRO A 30 -9.17 2.09 -18.21
CA PRO A 30 -9.34 1.31 -17.01
C PRO A 30 -8.13 1.47 -16.07
N ARG A 31 -8.41 1.66 -14.81
CA ARG A 31 -7.40 1.76 -13.76
C ARG A 31 -7.60 0.63 -12.77
N THR A 32 -6.51 0.11 -12.25
CA THR A 32 -6.54 -1.01 -11.32
C THR A 32 -5.71 -0.73 -10.08
N GLU A 33 -6.08 -1.37 -9.00
CA GLU A 33 -5.28 -1.45 -7.78
C GLU A 33 -5.33 -2.86 -7.21
N ARG A 34 -4.39 -3.22 -6.36
CA ARG A 34 -4.38 -4.46 -5.62
C ARG A 34 -4.53 -4.19 -4.14
N ARG A 35 -5.42 -4.96 -3.51
CA ARG A 35 -5.64 -4.97 -2.08
C ARG A 35 -4.80 -6.05 -1.44
N TYR A 36 -4.03 -5.67 -0.44
CA TYR A 36 -3.17 -6.58 0.31
C TYR A 36 -3.64 -6.66 1.75
N GLU A 37 -4.05 -7.85 2.17
CA GLU A 37 -4.33 -8.11 3.56
C GLU A 37 -3.04 -8.34 4.35
N PRO A 38 -2.99 -7.91 5.62
CA PRO A 38 -1.82 -8.14 6.45
C PRO A 38 -1.63 -9.63 6.71
N LYS A 39 -0.42 -10.12 6.59
CA LYS A 39 -0.07 -11.45 7.08
C LYS A 39 -0.13 -11.47 8.60
N ALA A 40 -0.75 -12.48 9.17
CA ALA A 40 -0.69 -12.71 10.61
C ALA A 40 0.79 -12.85 11.03
N SER A 41 1.27 -11.86 11.78
CA SER A 41 2.63 -11.89 12.30
C SER A 41 2.68 -12.64 13.64
N MET A 42 3.83 -13.22 13.95
CA MET A 42 4.04 -13.86 15.26
C MET A 42 3.77 -12.87 16.40
N SER A 43 4.07 -11.58 16.22
CA SER A 43 3.77 -10.53 17.19
C SER A 43 2.27 -10.35 17.43
N THR A 44 1.44 -10.43 16.40
CA THR A 44 -0.03 -10.38 16.52
C THR A 44 -0.56 -11.58 17.30
N LEU A 45 -0.06 -12.79 17.01
CA LEU A 45 -0.44 -13.99 17.76
C LEU A 45 -0.05 -13.91 19.23
N LEU A 46 1.16 -13.44 19.52
CA LEU A 46 1.63 -13.23 20.91
C LEU A 46 0.79 -12.16 21.64
N THR A 47 0.43 -11.11 20.95
CA THR A 47 -0.45 -10.06 21.51
C THR A 47 -1.84 -10.63 21.85
N LEU A 48 -2.46 -11.41 20.96
CA LEU A 48 -3.75 -12.04 21.21
C LEU A 48 -3.66 -13.08 22.34
N ALA A 49 -2.59 -13.90 22.38
CA ALA A 49 -2.36 -14.85 23.45
C ALA A 49 -2.17 -14.13 24.79
N GLY A 50 -1.37 -13.07 24.82
CA GLY A 50 -1.18 -12.24 26.01
C GLY A 50 -2.48 -11.60 26.51
N ALA A 51 -3.31 -11.07 25.59
CA ALA A 51 -4.62 -10.53 25.93
C ALA A 51 -5.53 -11.62 26.53
N GLY A 52 -5.59 -12.80 25.92
CA GLY A 52 -6.38 -13.93 26.43
C GLY A 52 -5.94 -14.40 27.81
N ILE A 53 -4.64 -14.57 28.03
CA ILE A 53 -4.08 -14.96 29.33
C ILE A 53 -4.34 -13.85 30.37
N GLY A 54 -4.13 -12.58 30.02
CA GLY A 54 -4.39 -11.44 30.89
C GLY A 54 -5.84 -11.36 31.31
N ALA A 55 -6.77 -11.54 30.40
CA ALA A 55 -8.21 -11.57 30.68
C ALA A 55 -8.61 -12.76 31.57
N ALA A 56 -8.04 -13.95 31.34
CA ALA A 56 -8.29 -15.13 32.17
C ALA A 56 -7.78 -14.96 33.61
N LEU A 57 -6.58 -14.41 33.78
CA LEU A 57 -6.00 -14.13 35.10
C LEU A 57 -6.82 -13.07 35.86
N ALA A 58 -7.17 -11.96 35.18
CA ALA A 58 -8.00 -10.92 35.77
C ALA A 58 -9.38 -11.44 36.16
N GLY A 59 -10.03 -12.23 35.27
CA GLY A 59 -11.32 -12.86 35.55
C GLY A 59 -11.28 -13.82 36.72
N ALA A 60 -10.24 -14.67 36.81
CA ALA A 60 -10.03 -15.57 37.96
C ALA A 60 -9.80 -14.78 39.25
N GLY A 61 -9.04 -13.66 39.18
CA GLY A 61 -8.84 -12.75 40.31
C GLY A 61 -10.15 -12.14 40.79
N VAL A 62 -10.97 -11.59 39.87
CA VAL A 62 -12.27 -11.03 40.19
C VAL A 62 -13.18 -12.08 40.80
N TYR A 63 -13.28 -13.26 40.19
CA TYR A 63 -14.10 -14.35 40.72
C TYR A 63 -13.69 -14.74 42.14
N GLY A 64 -12.37 -14.94 42.36
CA GLY A 64 -11.81 -15.32 43.67
C GLY A 64 -12.01 -14.27 44.75
N GLN A 65 -12.14 -12.98 44.38
CA GLN A 65 -12.31 -11.85 45.30
C GLN A 65 -13.76 -11.61 45.67
N TRP A 66 -14.71 -11.70 44.74
CA TRP A 66 -16.10 -11.22 44.95
C TRP A 66 -17.18 -12.28 44.69
N PHE A 67 -16.92 -13.33 43.96
CA PHE A 67 -17.98 -14.24 43.47
C PHE A 67 -17.94 -15.67 44.07
N ARG A 68 -17.16 -15.91 45.13
CA ARG A 68 -17.16 -17.21 45.81
C ARG A 68 -18.31 -17.33 46.79
N PRO A 69 -19.33 -18.17 46.54
CA PRO A 69 -20.52 -18.23 47.35
C PRO A 69 -20.33 -18.86 48.73
N ASP A 70 -19.29 -19.71 48.89
CA ASP A 70 -19.20 -20.61 50.06
C ASP A 70 -18.16 -20.18 51.12
N GLN A 71 -17.50 -19.02 50.96
CA GLN A 71 -16.45 -18.58 51.88
C GLN A 71 -16.58 -17.11 52.24
N ALA A 72 -16.60 -16.86 53.54
CA ALA A 72 -16.66 -15.50 54.11
C ALA A 72 -15.38 -14.67 53.79
N GLU A 73 -14.26 -15.32 53.44
CA GLU A 73 -13.02 -14.63 53.17
C GLU A 73 -12.60 -14.75 51.70
N PRO A 74 -12.09 -13.67 51.07
CA PRO A 74 -11.54 -13.71 49.73
C PRO A 74 -10.37 -14.68 49.59
N HIS A 75 -10.21 -15.27 48.38
CA HIS A 75 -9.10 -16.17 48.15
C HIS A 75 -7.77 -15.43 48.20
N LYS A 76 -6.79 -15.90 49.00
CA LYS A 76 -5.49 -15.22 49.25
C LYS A 76 -4.71 -14.89 47.97
N LEU A 77 -4.88 -15.68 46.89
CA LEU A 77 -4.21 -15.45 45.60
C LEU A 77 -4.99 -14.52 44.66
N ALA A 78 -6.26 -14.21 44.96
CA ALA A 78 -7.10 -13.43 44.05
C ALA A 78 -6.52 -12.02 43.73
N PRO A 79 -6.00 -11.24 44.69
CA PRO A 79 -5.43 -9.92 44.39
C PRO A 79 -4.18 -10.01 43.51
N TYR A 80 -3.37 -11.07 43.67
CA TYR A 80 -2.17 -11.27 42.84
C TYR A 80 -2.53 -11.65 41.40
N LEU A 81 -3.54 -12.51 41.19
CA LEU A 81 -4.03 -12.87 39.88
C LEU A 81 -4.64 -11.65 39.16
N LEU A 82 -5.40 -10.86 39.88
CA LEU A 82 -5.97 -9.62 39.34
C LEU A 82 -4.88 -8.63 38.94
N ALA A 83 -3.90 -8.41 39.80
CA ALA A 83 -2.77 -7.52 39.51
C ALA A 83 -1.95 -8.01 38.31
N ALA A 84 -1.62 -9.31 38.25
CA ALA A 84 -0.88 -9.89 37.14
C ALA A 84 -1.66 -9.80 35.81
N GLY A 85 -2.96 -10.12 35.83
CA GLY A 85 -3.83 -10.01 34.68
C GLY A 85 -3.95 -8.55 34.19
N ALA A 86 -4.14 -7.59 35.10
CA ALA A 86 -4.19 -6.18 34.76
C ALA A 86 -2.86 -5.68 34.16
N ALA A 87 -1.73 -6.03 34.77
CA ALA A 87 -0.40 -5.66 34.27
C ALA A 87 -0.16 -6.21 32.85
N LEU A 88 -0.55 -7.46 32.60
CA LEU A 88 -0.41 -8.07 31.27
C LEU A 88 -1.33 -7.39 30.23
N LEU A 89 -2.57 -7.07 30.59
CA LEU A 89 -3.48 -6.33 29.70
C LEU A 89 -2.96 -4.92 29.39
N ILE A 90 -2.41 -4.23 30.38
CA ILE A 90 -1.76 -2.92 30.19
C ILE A 90 -0.56 -3.07 29.26
N ALA A 91 0.31 -4.07 29.48
CA ALA A 91 1.43 -4.32 28.57
C ALA A 91 0.99 -4.60 27.14
N VAL A 92 -0.06 -5.40 26.95
CA VAL A 92 -0.67 -5.65 25.63
C VAL A 92 -1.24 -4.37 25.02
N ALA A 93 -1.87 -3.51 25.80
CA ALA A 93 -2.44 -2.26 25.29
C ALA A 93 -1.36 -1.27 24.82
N PHE A 94 -0.22 -1.20 25.50
CA PHE A 94 0.86 -0.27 25.16
C PHE A 94 1.84 -0.82 24.11
N PHE A 95 2.12 -2.12 24.14
CA PHE A 95 3.16 -2.75 23.31
C PHE A 95 2.59 -3.72 22.27
N GLY A 96 1.31 -4.07 22.36
CA GLY A 96 0.67 -5.01 21.45
C GLY A 96 0.42 -4.42 20.07
N GLN A 97 0.73 -5.18 19.04
CA GLN A 97 0.36 -4.83 17.66
C GLN A 97 -0.98 -5.50 17.32
N LEU A 98 -2.08 -4.81 17.60
CA LEU A 98 -3.42 -5.41 17.48
C LEU A 98 -3.93 -5.54 16.07
N ALA A 99 -3.57 -4.68 15.14
CA ALA A 99 -3.92 -4.85 13.73
C ALA A 99 -3.09 -3.95 12.80
N THR A 100 -2.46 -4.54 11.82
CA THR A 100 -2.03 -3.80 10.63
C THR A 100 -3.22 -3.73 9.67
N LYS A 101 -3.47 -2.52 9.13
CA LYS A 101 -4.60 -2.26 8.24
C LYS A 101 -4.31 -2.74 6.82
N PRO A 102 -5.31 -3.17 6.04
CA PRO A 102 -5.12 -3.52 4.64
C PRO A 102 -4.55 -2.35 3.83
N LEU A 103 -3.73 -2.68 2.84
CA LEU A 103 -3.10 -1.73 1.94
C LEU A 103 -3.65 -1.88 0.52
N ARG A 104 -3.73 -0.77 -0.21
CA ARG A 104 -4.09 -0.75 -1.62
C ARG A 104 -2.98 -0.09 -2.43
N VAL A 105 -2.54 -0.74 -3.50
CA VAL A 105 -1.43 -0.28 -4.34
C VAL A 105 -1.80 -0.46 -5.80
N GLY A 106 -1.66 0.58 -6.59
CA GLY A 106 -1.93 0.53 -8.03
C GLY A 106 -1.88 1.89 -8.70
N ASP A 107 -2.67 2.06 -9.76
CA ASP A 107 -2.64 3.26 -10.60
C ASP A 107 -2.98 4.56 -9.85
N ALA A 108 -3.79 4.47 -8.81
CA ALA A 108 -4.19 5.64 -8.02
C ALA A 108 -3.17 6.06 -6.95
N GLY A 109 -2.14 5.27 -6.70
CA GLY A 109 -1.16 5.51 -5.65
C GLY A 109 -1.10 4.41 -4.61
N VAL A 110 -0.68 4.77 -3.40
CA VAL A 110 -0.64 3.91 -2.21
C VAL A 110 -1.72 4.35 -1.25
N GLY A 111 -2.56 3.42 -0.81
CA GLY A 111 -3.64 3.66 0.13
C GLY A 111 -3.60 2.73 1.33
N ILE A 112 -4.10 3.21 2.46
CA ILE A 112 -4.35 2.43 3.67
C ILE A 112 -5.83 2.49 4.01
N GLU A 113 -6.46 1.35 4.25
CA GLU A 113 -7.85 1.28 4.68
C GLU A 113 -7.93 1.59 6.18
N LYS A 114 -8.47 2.75 6.56
CA LYS A 114 -8.62 3.13 7.98
C LYS A 114 -9.83 2.46 8.60
N GLU A 115 -10.96 2.54 7.91
CA GLU A 115 -12.25 1.96 8.29
C GLU A 115 -12.93 1.38 7.04
N PRO A 116 -13.96 0.54 7.19
CA PRO A 116 -14.73 0.05 6.05
C PRO A 116 -15.25 1.20 5.18
N GLY A 117 -14.73 1.30 3.95
CA GLY A 117 -15.08 2.37 3.02
C GLY A 117 -14.22 3.63 3.08
N GLU A 118 -13.39 3.81 4.11
CA GLU A 118 -12.47 4.94 4.21
C GLU A 118 -11.04 4.54 3.83
N ILE A 119 -10.52 5.16 2.77
CA ILE A 119 -9.16 4.91 2.27
C ILE A 119 -8.37 6.22 2.32
N GLU A 120 -7.35 6.27 3.17
CA GLU A 120 -6.36 7.34 3.09
C GLU A 120 -5.35 7.00 1.98
N ARG A 121 -5.26 7.84 0.97
CA ARG A 121 -4.46 7.57 -0.24
C ARG A 121 -3.46 8.66 -0.52
N ILE A 122 -2.23 8.26 -0.84
CA ILE A 122 -1.19 9.13 -1.39
C ILE A 122 -1.09 8.83 -2.90
N PRO A 123 -1.57 9.72 -3.78
CA PRO A 123 -1.40 9.56 -5.22
C PRO A 123 0.07 9.76 -5.62
N TRP A 124 0.54 9.09 -6.69
CA TRP A 124 1.94 9.09 -7.10
C TRP A 124 2.53 10.48 -7.37
N ASN A 125 1.74 11.41 -7.91
CA ASN A 125 2.17 12.78 -8.15
C ASN A 125 2.46 13.57 -6.85
N ARG A 126 1.86 13.18 -5.71
CA ARG A 126 2.08 13.81 -4.40
C ARG A 126 3.13 13.14 -3.55
N VAL A 127 3.61 11.95 -3.93
CA VAL A 127 4.70 11.28 -3.21
C VAL A 127 5.95 12.15 -3.29
N LEU A 128 6.54 12.49 -2.16
CA LEU A 128 7.81 13.23 -2.06
C LEU A 128 9.00 12.28 -2.02
N ARG A 129 8.85 11.18 -1.27
CA ARG A 129 9.93 10.22 -1.03
C ARG A 129 9.36 8.84 -0.73
N VAL A 130 10.03 7.82 -1.23
CA VAL A 130 9.84 6.42 -0.85
C VAL A 130 11.15 5.91 -0.28
N ASN A 131 11.13 5.53 0.99
CA ASN A 131 12.31 5.04 1.70
C ASN A 131 12.07 3.62 2.20
N LEU A 132 13.01 2.72 1.87
CA LEU A 132 13.01 1.35 2.36
C LEU A 132 13.97 1.21 3.54
N GLY A 133 13.42 1.10 4.74
CA GLY A 133 14.18 0.76 5.94
C GLY A 133 14.30 -0.75 6.17
N PRO A 134 15.00 -1.17 7.23
CA PRO A 134 15.21 -2.59 7.54
C PRO A 134 13.92 -3.32 7.95
N THR A 135 12.97 -2.65 8.56
CA THR A 135 11.73 -3.23 9.09
C THR A 135 10.46 -2.70 8.44
N SER A 136 10.54 -1.57 7.73
CA SER A 136 9.39 -0.92 7.11
C SER A 136 9.75 -0.14 5.86
N LEU A 137 8.78 -0.05 4.94
CA LEU A 137 8.82 0.86 3.80
C LEU A 137 7.95 2.07 4.13
N THR A 138 8.49 3.26 3.92
CA THR A 138 7.81 4.52 4.21
C THR A 138 7.52 5.28 2.93
N VAL A 139 6.26 5.67 2.73
CA VAL A 139 5.83 6.53 1.63
C VAL A 139 5.42 7.86 2.21
N GLN A 140 6.15 8.92 1.86
CA GLN A 140 5.96 10.26 2.39
C GLN A 140 5.36 11.19 1.35
N ALA A 141 4.35 11.95 1.76
CA ALA A 141 3.80 13.08 1.03
C ALA A 141 3.73 14.33 1.93
N SER A 142 3.31 15.46 1.37
CA SER A 142 3.09 16.67 2.18
C SER A 142 1.95 16.45 3.17
N GLY A 143 2.29 16.39 4.47
CA GLY A 143 1.31 16.22 5.55
C GLY A 143 0.81 14.79 5.79
N THR A 144 1.23 13.81 4.98
CA THR A 144 0.78 12.42 5.11
C THR A 144 1.97 11.47 5.00
N LEU A 145 1.98 10.45 5.86
CA LEU A 145 3.01 9.42 5.88
C LEU A 145 2.34 8.06 6.04
N ILE A 146 2.59 7.16 5.08
CA ILE A 146 2.18 5.76 5.17
C ILE A 146 3.41 4.92 5.50
N ASN A 147 3.35 4.25 6.65
CA ASN A 147 4.37 3.30 7.08
C ASN A 147 3.88 1.87 6.85
N VAL A 148 4.63 1.10 6.07
CA VAL A 148 4.32 -0.27 5.66
C VAL A 148 5.29 -1.24 6.34
N PRO A 149 4.87 -1.93 7.41
CA PRO A 149 5.70 -2.93 8.08
C PRO A 149 5.99 -4.11 7.14
N LEU A 150 7.27 -4.40 6.90
CA LEU A 150 7.69 -5.47 5.98
C LEU A 150 7.25 -6.86 6.46
N ALA A 151 7.21 -7.08 7.77
CA ALA A 151 6.76 -8.34 8.34
C ALA A 151 5.29 -8.64 8.05
N ALA A 152 4.43 -7.60 8.10
CA ALA A 152 2.99 -7.75 7.86
C ALA A 152 2.62 -7.65 6.37
N HIS A 153 3.33 -6.83 5.60
CA HIS A 153 2.99 -6.54 4.20
C HIS A 153 4.20 -6.67 3.24
N PRO A 154 4.90 -7.81 3.20
CA PRO A 154 6.10 -7.93 2.36
C PRO A 154 5.77 -7.78 0.86
N GLN A 155 4.65 -8.35 0.40
CA GLN A 155 4.22 -8.29 -1.00
C GLN A 155 3.74 -6.89 -1.41
N ALA A 156 3.00 -6.20 -0.51
CA ALA A 156 2.59 -4.81 -0.75
C ALA A 156 3.81 -3.89 -0.85
N ALA A 157 4.80 -4.07 0.03
CA ALA A 157 6.05 -3.29 -0.02
C ALA A 157 6.82 -3.54 -1.32
N ALA A 158 6.92 -4.79 -1.78
CA ALA A 158 7.53 -5.13 -3.06
C ALA A 158 6.79 -4.45 -4.23
N ARG A 159 5.45 -4.47 -4.22
CA ARG A 159 4.64 -3.81 -5.24
C ARG A 159 4.79 -2.30 -5.21
N ILE A 160 4.74 -1.67 -4.03
CA ILE A 160 4.95 -0.22 -3.88
C ILE A 160 6.31 0.18 -4.46
N LEU A 161 7.35 -0.56 -4.15
CA LEU A 161 8.70 -0.28 -4.64
C LEU A 161 8.81 -0.42 -6.16
N ALA A 162 8.21 -1.48 -6.75
CA ALA A 162 8.18 -1.69 -8.19
C ALA A 162 7.45 -0.55 -8.92
N GLU A 163 6.24 -0.21 -8.47
CA GLU A 163 5.45 0.90 -9.03
C GLU A 163 6.16 2.26 -8.85
N ALA A 164 6.78 2.50 -7.69
CA ALA A 164 7.51 3.73 -7.45
C ALA A 164 8.74 3.87 -8.37
N LYS A 165 9.50 2.79 -8.58
CA LYS A 165 10.65 2.79 -9.50
C LYS A 165 10.22 3.05 -10.95
N GLU A 166 9.09 2.52 -11.37
CA GLU A 166 8.55 2.76 -12.70
C GLU A 166 8.00 4.18 -12.86
N ARG A 167 7.22 4.67 -11.87
CA ARG A 167 6.45 5.91 -11.98
C ARG A 167 7.22 7.16 -11.55
N ILE A 168 8.01 7.05 -10.49
CA ILE A 168 8.70 8.18 -9.83
C ILE A 168 10.13 7.81 -9.40
N PRO A 169 10.98 7.33 -10.30
CA PRO A 169 12.31 6.79 -9.95
C PRO A 169 13.18 7.77 -9.18
N SER A 170 13.08 9.08 -9.46
CA SER A 170 13.86 10.12 -8.79
C SER A 170 13.51 10.34 -7.31
N ARG A 171 12.40 9.74 -6.82
CA ARG A 171 11.92 9.89 -5.43
C ARG A 171 12.09 8.63 -4.59
N VAL A 172 12.71 7.59 -5.17
CA VAL A 172 12.99 6.32 -4.48
C VAL A 172 14.39 6.35 -3.91
N GLU A 173 14.51 6.20 -2.60
CA GLU A 173 15.80 6.02 -1.93
C GLU A 173 16.10 4.52 -1.84
N GLU A 174 17.20 4.11 -2.46
CA GLU A 174 17.61 2.72 -2.48
C GLU A 174 18.37 2.35 -1.19
N ALA A 175 17.69 1.63 -0.29
CA ALA A 175 18.39 0.66 0.57
C ALA A 175 18.28 -0.71 -0.10
N SER A 176 19.14 -1.68 0.24
CA SER A 176 19.26 -2.96 -0.46
C SER A 176 17.90 -3.66 -0.68
N THR A 177 17.48 -3.70 -1.94
CA THR A 177 16.13 -4.16 -2.35
C THR A 177 16.08 -5.63 -2.73
N GLU A 178 17.21 -6.35 -2.65
CA GLU A 178 17.37 -7.71 -3.19
C GLU A 178 16.34 -8.71 -2.64
N ASN A 179 15.99 -8.62 -1.37
CA ASN A 179 15.03 -9.53 -0.75
C ASN A 179 13.58 -9.24 -1.17
N LEU A 180 13.25 -7.98 -1.46
CA LEU A 180 11.91 -7.59 -1.89
C LEU A 180 11.70 -7.86 -3.39
N ALA A 181 12.74 -7.76 -4.21
CA ALA A 181 12.66 -8.03 -5.64
C ALA A 181 12.28 -9.49 -5.98
N LYS A 182 12.50 -10.42 -5.06
CA LYS A 182 12.14 -11.84 -5.20
C LYS A 182 10.69 -12.16 -4.83
N LEU A 183 9.95 -11.20 -4.26
CA LEU A 183 8.57 -11.42 -3.85
C LEU A 183 7.61 -11.26 -5.02
N ASP A 184 6.52 -12.03 -5.00
CA ASP A 184 5.48 -11.96 -6.00
C ASP A 184 4.71 -10.63 -5.90
N ASN A 185 4.92 -9.75 -6.87
CA ASN A 185 4.25 -8.46 -7.00
C ASN A 185 2.78 -8.59 -7.46
N ALA A 186 2.40 -9.76 -7.99
CA ALA A 186 1.05 -10.01 -8.51
C ALA A 186 0.09 -10.53 -7.43
N ALA A 187 0.58 -10.81 -6.23
CA ALA A 187 -0.26 -11.16 -5.09
C ALA A 187 -1.23 -10.04 -4.73
N GLY A 188 -2.30 -10.39 -4.03
CA GLY A 188 -3.36 -9.46 -3.61
C GLY A 188 -4.57 -9.49 -4.54
N GLU A 189 -5.70 -9.04 -4.01
CA GLU A 189 -6.98 -8.97 -4.72
C GLU A 189 -6.97 -7.81 -5.71
N LEU A 190 -7.28 -8.09 -6.98
CA LEU A 190 -7.37 -7.07 -8.02
C LEU A 190 -8.70 -6.33 -7.92
N ILE A 191 -8.64 -5.01 -7.81
CA ILE A 191 -9.81 -4.13 -7.74
C ILE A 191 -9.77 -3.17 -8.92
N THR A 192 -10.87 -3.07 -9.65
CA THR A 192 -11.05 -2.07 -10.70
C THR A 192 -11.46 -0.75 -10.06
N LEU A 193 -10.79 0.34 -10.43
CA LEU A 193 -11.08 1.67 -9.93
C LEU A 193 -12.08 2.39 -10.82
N GLU A 194 -12.94 3.18 -10.19
CA GLU A 194 -13.74 4.15 -10.90
C GLU A 194 -12.86 5.21 -11.58
N PRO A 195 -13.31 5.77 -12.71
CA PRO A 195 -12.61 6.85 -13.37
C PRO A 195 -12.41 8.05 -12.42
N PRO A 196 -11.21 8.68 -12.40
CA PRO A 196 -10.96 9.81 -11.53
C PRO A 196 -11.83 10.99 -11.90
N GLN A 197 -12.40 11.66 -10.91
CA GLN A 197 -13.10 12.92 -11.13
C GLN A 197 -12.09 14.03 -11.44
N ALA A 198 -12.27 14.71 -12.55
CA ALA A 198 -11.38 15.77 -13.03
C ALA A 198 -12.05 17.14 -13.07
N ALA A 199 -13.38 17.17 -13.21
CA ALA A 199 -14.13 18.42 -13.23
C ALA A 199 -13.94 19.17 -11.89
N GLY A 200 -13.65 20.45 -11.98
CA GLY A 200 -13.36 21.30 -10.83
C GLY A 200 -11.87 21.34 -10.42
N LEU A 201 -11.02 20.46 -11.00
CA LEU A 201 -9.58 20.51 -10.76
C LEU A 201 -8.88 21.50 -11.69
N ARG A 202 -7.68 21.93 -11.31
CA ARG A 202 -6.86 22.83 -12.09
C ARG A 202 -5.72 22.10 -12.79
N CYS A 203 -5.44 22.52 -14.01
CA CYS A 203 -4.30 22.05 -14.80
C CYS A 203 -2.99 22.40 -14.09
N LYS A 204 -2.13 21.43 -13.85
CA LYS A 204 -0.85 21.63 -13.16
C LYS A 204 0.10 22.60 -13.88
N ASN A 205 0.01 22.68 -15.21
CA ASN A 205 0.92 23.50 -16.00
C ASN A 205 0.39 24.94 -16.26
N SER A 206 -0.92 25.08 -16.52
CA SER A 206 -1.51 26.37 -16.94
C SER A 206 -2.45 26.98 -15.91
N ASP A 207 -2.67 26.31 -14.78
CA ASP A 207 -3.66 26.67 -13.73
C ASP A 207 -5.11 26.83 -14.25
N LYS A 208 -5.37 26.48 -15.51
CA LYS A 208 -6.70 26.55 -16.12
C LYS A 208 -7.64 25.56 -15.46
N LEU A 209 -8.85 26.01 -15.10
CA LEU A 209 -9.89 25.15 -14.55
C LEU A 209 -10.34 24.13 -15.59
N ILE A 210 -10.44 22.88 -15.20
CA ILE A 210 -10.99 21.79 -16.02
C ILE A 210 -12.49 21.74 -15.74
N ALA A 211 -13.27 22.38 -16.62
CA ALA A 211 -14.73 22.45 -16.47
C ALA A 211 -15.42 21.15 -16.88
N PHE A 212 -14.88 20.45 -17.86
CA PHE A 212 -15.47 19.23 -18.39
C PHE A 212 -14.47 18.08 -18.31
N GLU A 213 -14.93 16.89 -17.93
CA GLU A 213 -14.13 15.67 -17.83
C GLU A 213 -13.39 15.31 -19.12
N ARG A 214 -14.02 15.54 -20.28
CA ARG A 214 -13.43 15.30 -21.61
C ARG A 214 -12.20 16.14 -21.91
N ASP A 215 -12.01 17.26 -21.21
CA ASP A 215 -10.89 18.18 -21.39
C ASP A 215 -9.71 17.80 -20.49
N ALA A 216 -9.90 16.84 -19.59
CA ALA A 216 -8.85 16.31 -18.74
C ALA A 216 -7.91 15.37 -19.51
N ARG A 217 -6.62 15.47 -19.21
CA ARG A 217 -5.56 14.56 -19.61
C ARG A 217 -4.74 14.22 -18.40
N PHE A 218 -4.41 12.94 -18.23
CA PHE A 218 -3.64 12.46 -17.11
C PHE A 218 -2.27 11.97 -17.58
N CYS A 219 -1.25 12.23 -16.78
CA CYS A 219 0.02 11.55 -16.95
C CYS A 219 -0.14 10.07 -16.59
N GLY A 220 0.09 9.16 -17.52
CA GLY A 220 -0.03 7.72 -17.30
C GLY A 220 0.96 7.18 -16.26
N ARG A 221 2.07 7.90 -16.01
CA ARG A 221 3.05 7.53 -14.99
C ARG A 221 2.60 7.88 -13.58
N CYS A 222 2.40 9.15 -13.29
CA CYS A 222 2.18 9.65 -11.93
C CYS A 222 0.74 10.10 -11.64
N GLY A 223 -0.14 10.13 -12.65
CA GLY A 223 -1.52 10.58 -12.50
C GLY A 223 -1.70 12.09 -12.41
N GLU A 224 -0.66 12.91 -12.72
CA GLU A 224 -0.80 14.36 -12.75
C GLU A 224 -1.80 14.81 -13.80
N ILE A 225 -2.57 15.88 -13.49
CA ILE A 225 -3.69 16.31 -14.32
C ILE A 225 -3.37 17.56 -15.14
N TYR A 226 -3.80 17.55 -16.40
CA TYR A 226 -3.61 18.62 -17.35
C TYR A 226 -4.91 18.92 -18.09
N HIS A 227 -5.12 20.18 -18.46
CA HIS A 227 -6.13 20.56 -19.44
C HIS A 227 -5.61 20.22 -20.86
N LYS A 228 -6.47 19.76 -21.77
CA LYS A 228 -6.08 19.35 -23.13
C LYS A 228 -5.23 20.39 -23.89
N ASP A 229 -5.50 21.67 -23.68
CA ASP A 229 -4.77 22.77 -24.34
C ASP A 229 -3.48 23.15 -23.59
N GLY A 230 -3.31 22.68 -22.35
CA GLY A 230 -2.20 23.03 -21.46
C GLY A 230 -1.22 21.90 -21.18
N VAL A 231 -1.22 20.82 -21.98
CA VAL A 231 -0.31 19.68 -21.79
C VAL A 231 1.12 20.10 -22.14
N PRO A 232 2.10 20.01 -21.19
CA PRO A 232 3.49 20.29 -21.47
C PRO A 232 4.15 19.14 -22.24
N ARG A 233 5.36 19.35 -22.75
CA ARG A 233 6.14 18.28 -23.39
C ARG A 233 6.56 17.20 -22.42
N ARG A 234 6.87 17.59 -21.18
CA ARG A 234 7.23 16.68 -20.07
C ARG A 234 6.32 16.94 -18.88
N CYS A 235 6.00 15.88 -18.15
CA CYS A 235 5.23 15.97 -16.93
C CYS A 235 5.96 16.82 -15.87
N VAL A 236 5.27 17.78 -15.26
CA VAL A 236 5.84 18.65 -14.24
C VAL A 236 6.25 17.89 -12.97
N SER A 237 5.58 16.76 -12.68
CA SER A 237 5.77 16.01 -11.43
C SER A 237 6.74 14.83 -11.56
N CYS A 238 6.78 14.12 -12.68
CA CYS A 238 7.63 12.92 -12.86
C CYS A 238 8.53 12.98 -14.10
N GLU A 239 8.56 14.10 -14.82
CA GLU A 239 9.41 14.37 -15.99
C GLU A 239 9.19 13.42 -17.18
N ALA A 240 8.20 12.54 -17.13
CA ALA A 240 7.86 11.66 -18.24
C ALA A 240 7.49 12.46 -19.50
N ALA A 241 7.86 11.98 -20.67
CA ALA A 241 7.47 12.58 -21.94
C ALA A 241 5.95 12.41 -22.14
N LEU A 242 5.25 13.51 -22.42
CA LEU A 242 3.79 13.55 -22.64
C LEU A 242 3.42 13.80 -24.10
N ARG A 243 4.39 14.28 -24.90
CA ARG A 243 4.26 14.53 -26.36
C ARG A 243 5.55 14.16 -27.06
#